data_3bb99e11f80aa3145962d338ed2ed47a
#
_entry.id   3bb99e11f80aa3145962d338ed2ed47a
#
_cell.length_a   1.000
_cell.length_b   1.000
_cell.length_c   1.000
_cell.angle_alpha   90.00
_cell.angle_beta   90.00
_cell.angle_gamma   90.00
#
_symmetry.space_group_name_H-M   'P 1'
#
loop_
_entity.id
_entity.type
_entity.pdbx_description
1 polymer ?
#
loop_
_entity_poly.entity_id
_entity_poly.type
_entity_poly.pdbx_seq_one_letter_code
_entity_poly.pdbx_strand_id
1 'polypeptide(L)'
;MRALMSPRISAVSASLRFSAMLLMLISVTSAIAAPPAHRPLPSQVVSQAPQLHPFGKGRHSWWGIQMYDATLWIVGPQWSATGTHALDLEPSRVVPADTLVKNAIKEMRDLKVGDESKLKTWQAEMTKVIPNVRPGDQIVIFCSDTNRTLVYLNDSSTGEVDDPSFCPAIMSVWLHPQTKHQAMRKSLLRQ
;
A
#
# COMPACT_ATOMS: atom_id res chain seq x y z
N MET A 1 -102.33 15.82 -35.66
CA MET A 1 -102.40 14.33 -35.86
C MET A 1 -100.99 13.73 -35.82
N ARG A 2 -100.83 12.67 -35.00
CA ARG A 2 -99.65 11.72 -34.93
C ARG A 2 -98.30 12.36 -34.63
N ALA A 3 -97.83 12.29 -33.43
CA ALA A 3 -97.06 11.28 -32.68
C ALA A 3 -95.97 10.58 -33.50
N LEU A 4 -94.75 10.84 -33.20
CA LEU A 4 -93.69 9.93 -33.49
C LEU A 4 -92.61 9.89 -32.35
N MET A 5 -92.42 8.69 -31.96
CA MET A 5 -91.61 8.15 -30.91
C MET A 5 -90.12 8.40 -31.13
N SER A 6 -89.46 8.78 -30.09
CA SER A 6 -87.98 8.67 -29.96
C SER A 6 -87.53 7.23 -29.68
N PRO A 7 -86.44 6.77 -30.21
CA PRO A 7 -85.71 5.68 -29.61
C PRO A 7 -84.50 6.18 -28.84
N ARG A 8 -84.40 5.72 -27.60
CA ARG A 8 -83.23 5.86 -26.73
C ARG A 8 -82.10 5.01 -27.29
N ILE A 9 -80.99 5.64 -27.50
CA ILE A 9 -79.69 4.93 -27.76
C ILE A 9 -78.91 4.87 -26.48
N SER A 10 -78.75 3.65 -25.97
CA SER A 10 -77.93 3.36 -24.81
C SER A 10 -76.44 3.53 -25.13
N ALA A 11 -75.78 4.40 -24.42
CA ALA A 11 -74.33 4.53 -24.49
C ALA A 11 -73.66 3.36 -23.78
N VAL A 12 -72.94 2.54 -24.54
CA VAL A 12 -72.10 1.49 -24.04
C VAL A 12 -70.72 2.15 -23.66
N SER A 13 -70.48 2.25 -22.38
CA SER A 13 -69.20 2.73 -21.87
C SER A 13 -68.14 1.67 -22.05
N ALA A 14 -67.30 1.82 -23.05
CA ALA A 14 -66.06 1.04 -23.18
C ALA A 14 -65.01 1.60 -22.27
N SER A 15 -64.81 0.97 -21.13
CA SER A 15 -63.70 1.26 -20.22
C SER A 15 -62.36 0.77 -20.80
N LEU A 16 -61.61 1.68 -21.36
CA LEU A 16 -60.25 1.44 -21.82
C LEU A 16 -59.34 1.25 -20.60
N ARG A 17 -59.01 0.00 -20.27
CA ARG A 17 -58.01 -0.32 -19.24
C ARG A 17 -56.63 -0.10 -19.84
N PHE A 18 -56.00 1.06 -19.54
CA PHE A 18 -54.58 1.29 -19.75
C PHE A 18 -53.81 0.45 -18.73
N SER A 19 -53.33 -0.71 -19.17
CA SER A 19 -52.28 -1.43 -18.45
C SER A 19 -50.96 -0.66 -18.56
N ALA A 20 -50.66 0.15 -17.56
CA ALA A 20 -49.35 0.75 -17.42
C ALA A 20 -48.34 -0.35 -17.03
N MET A 21 -47.64 -0.89 -18.02
CA MET A 21 -46.52 -1.80 -17.84
C MET A 21 -45.30 -0.97 -17.35
N LEU A 22 -45.15 -0.91 -16.03
CA LEU A 22 -44.02 -0.27 -15.37
C LEU A 22 -42.76 -1.09 -15.65
N LEU A 23 -41.96 -0.69 -16.65
CA LEU A 23 -40.63 -1.21 -16.87
C LEU A 23 -39.74 -0.75 -15.72
N MET A 24 -39.49 -1.63 -14.74
CA MET A 24 -38.47 -1.44 -13.72
C MET A 24 -37.09 -1.59 -14.39
N LEU A 25 -36.48 -0.47 -14.74
CA LEU A 25 -35.05 -0.41 -15.09
C LEU A 25 -34.23 -0.72 -13.83
N ILE A 26 -33.81 -1.98 -13.71
CA ILE A 26 -32.81 -2.37 -12.70
C ILE A 26 -31.47 -1.79 -13.16
N SER A 27 -31.11 -0.62 -12.64
CA SER A 27 -29.79 -0.05 -12.81
C SER A 27 -28.79 -0.91 -12.00
N VAL A 28 -28.10 -1.81 -12.67
CA VAL A 28 -26.94 -2.52 -12.10
C VAL A 28 -25.81 -1.51 -11.99
N THR A 29 -25.74 -0.84 -10.86
CA THR A 29 -24.55 -0.08 -10.48
C THR A 29 -23.44 -1.09 -10.22
N SER A 30 -22.55 -1.27 -11.19
CA SER A 30 -21.29 -1.97 -10.98
C SER A 30 -20.49 -1.18 -9.93
N ALA A 31 -20.49 -1.67 -8.69
CA ALA A 31 -19.60 -1.17 -7.68
C ALA A 31 -18.17 -1.47 -8.16
N ILE A 32 -17.49 -0.46 -8.68
CA ILE A 32 -16.04 -0.52 -8.90
C ILE A 32 -15.47 -0.70 -7.51
N ALA A 33 -14.96 -1.90 -7.22
CA ALA A 33 -14.25 -2.17 -5.98
C ALA A 33 -13.12 -1.15 -5.87
N ALA A 34 -13.18 -0.29 -4.85
CA ALA A 34 -12.07 0.62 -4.54
C ALA A 34 -10.79 -0.22 -4.42
N PRO A 35 -9.65 0.21 -4.99
CA PRO A 35 -8.39 -0.48 -4.79
C PRO A 35 -8.17 -0.65 -3.28
N PRO A 36 -7.59 -1.79 -2.84
CA PRO A 36 -7.41 -2.07 -1.42
C PRO A 36 -6.70 -0.87 -0.78
N ALA A 37 -7.35 -0.28 0.21
CA ALA A 37 -6.85 0.89 0.88
C ALA A 37 -5.47 0.55 1.48
N HIS A 38 -4.43 1.28 1.08
CA HIS A 38 -3.13 1.20 1.73
C HIS A 38 -3.28 1.76 3.15
N ARG A 39 -2.63 1.12 4.12
CA ARG A 39 -2.53 1.70 5.45
C ARG A 39 -1.84 3.07 5.31
N PRO A 40 -2.35 4.14 5.93
CA PRO A 40 -1.71 5.44 5.85
C PRO A 40 -0.31 5.40 6.47
N LEU A 41 0.60 6.21 5.95
CA LEU A 41 1.90 6.44 6.56
C LEU A 41 1.74 7.14 7.92
N PRO A 42 2.73 7.01 8.82
CA PRO A 42 2.76 7.75 10.07
C PRO A 42 2.55 9.25 9.85
N SER A 43 1.80 9.90 10.73
CA SER A 43 1.43 11.32 10.62
C SER A 43 2.64 12.24 10.47
N GLN A 44 3.75 11.92 11.13
CA GLN A 44 5.00 12.66 11.02
C GLN A 44 5.65 12.52 9.63
N VAL A 45 5.55 11.35 8.99
CA VAL A 45 6.04 11.15 7.61
C VAL A 45 5.18 11.95 6.63
N VAL A 46 3.85 11.89 6.78
CA VAL A 46 2.92 12.66 5.95
C VAL A 46 3.17 14.17 6.09
N SER A 47 3.47 14.64 7.30
CA SER A 47 3.78 16.06 7.53
C SER A 47 5.10 16.50 6.90
N GLN A 48 6.13 15.63 6.89
CA GLN A 48 7.44 15.92 6.30
C GLN A 48 7.44 15.78 4.78
N ALA A 49 6.65 14.86 4.24
CA ALA A 49 6.62 14.54 2.82
C ALA A 49 5.17 14.29 2.35
N PRO A 50 4.30 15.33 2.29
CA PRO A 50 2.88 15.18 1.95
C PRO A 50 2.64 14.73 0.50
N GLN A 51 3.64 14.82 -0.35
CA GLN A 51 3.61 14.38 -1.75
C GLN A 51 3.90 12.88 -1.91
N LEU A 52 4.24 12.13 -0.86
CA LEU A 52 4.40 10.69 -0.94
C LEU A 52 3.07 10.02 -1.30
N HIS A 53 3.14 9.14 -2.26
CA HIS A 53 2.00 8.31 -2.67
C HIS A 53 2.44 6.84 -2.84
N PRO A 54 1.52 5.88 -2.67
CA PRO A 54 1.85 4.48 -2.86
C PRO A 54 2.21 4.21 -4.32
N PHE A 55 3.38 3.63 -4.54
CA PHE A 55 3.87 3.32 -5.88
C PHE A 55 3.69 1.84 -6.20
N GLY A 56 4.31 0.93 -5.48
CA GLY A 56 4.20 -0.50 -5.71
C GLY A 56 3.96 -1.26 -4.42
N LYS A 57 3.31 -2.42 -4.53
CA LYS A 57 3.04 -3.29 -3.39
C LYS A 57 3.42 -4.73 -3.73
N GLY A 58 4.09 -5.40 -2.81
CA GLY A 58 4.48 -6.80 -2.95
C GLY A 58 4.24 -7.57 -1.67
N ARG A 59 4.17 -8.90 -1.81
CA ARG A 59 4.06 -9.84 -0.69
C ARG A 59 5.28 -10.74 -0.66
N HIS A 60 5.89 -10.86 0.51
CA HIS A 60 6.94 -11.84 0.73
C HIS A 60 6.38 -13.07 1.42
N SER A 61 6.61 -14.22 0.81
CA SER A 61 6.29 -15.53 1.39
C SER A 61 7.52 -16.42 1.38
N TRP A 62 7.64 -17.23 2.42
CA TRP A 62 8.69 -18.24 2.53
C TRP A 62 8.04 -19.60 2.71
N TRP A 63 8.32 -20.56 1.81
CA TRP A 63 7.67 -21.87 1.77
C TRP A 63 6.13 -21.81 1.82
N GLY A 64 5.54 -20.88 1.07
CA GLY A 64 4.09 -20.67 1.05
C GLY A 64 3.52 -19.93 2.27
N ILE A 65 4.35 -19.64 3.27
CA ILE A 65 3.94 -18.92 4.48
C ILE A 65 4.17 -17.42 4.27
N GLN A 66 3.12 -16.62 4.40
CA GLN A 66 3.24 -15.16 4.33
C GLN A 66 4.08 -14.64 5.49
N MET A 67 5.10 -13.86 5.16
CA MET A 67 6.01 -13.23 6.13
C MET A 67 5.67 -11.77 6.36
N TYR A 68 5.48 -11.02 5.29
CA TYR A 68 5.08 -9.60 5.34
C TYR A 68 4.56 -9.13 3.98
N ASP A 69 3.77 -8.07 3.99
CA ASP A 69 3.49 -7.23 2.83
C ASP A 69 4.40 -6.00 2.87
N ALA A 70 4.77 -5.48 1.69
CA ALA A 70 5.57 -4.27 1.57
C ALA A 70 4.93 -3.31 0.58
N THR A 71 4.92 -2.02 0.90
CA THR A 71 4.48 -0.95 -0.01
C THR A 71 5.60 0.08 -0.15
N LEU A 72 6.00 0.35 -1.38
CA LEU A 72 6.93 1.43 -1.70
C LEU A 72 6.14 2.72 -1.92
N TRP A 73 6.53 3.78 -1.22
CA TRP A 73 5.99 5.13 -1.35
C TRP A 73 7.05 6.04 -1.94
N ILE A 74 6.69 6.82 -2.95
CA ILE A 74 7.63 7.70 -3.66
C ILE A 74 7.03 9.08 -3.88
N VAL A 75 7.91 10.02 -4.22
CA VAL A 75 7.57 11.33 -4.76
C VAL A 75 7.76 11.29 -6.27
N GLY A 76 6.78 11.81 -7.02
CA GLY A 76 6.84 11.83 -8.49
C GLY A 76 6.42 10.52 -9.16
N PRO A 77 6.46 10.43 -10.49
CA PRO A 77 5.85 9.35 -11.26
C PRO A 77 6.69 8.08 -11.32
N GLN A 78 7.97 8.15 -10.96
CA GLN A 78 8.92 7.04 -11.09
C GLN A 78 9.83 6.93 -9.87
N TRP A 79 10.25 5.71 -9.56
CA TRP A 79 11.22 5.44 -8.51
C TRP A 79 12.59 6.05 -8.80
N SER A 80 13.18 6.66 -7.78
CA SER A 80 14.57 7.11 -7.76
C SER A 80 15.22 6.72 -6.45
N ALA A 81 16.45 6.21 -6.51
CA ALA A 81 17.20 5.83 -5.31
C ALA A 81 17.67 7.04 -4.48
N THR A 82 17.66 8.23 -5.04
CA THR A 82 18.12 9.49 -4.39
C THR A 82 16.98 10.41 -3.99
N GLY A 83 15.73 10.05 -4.31
CA GLY A 83 14.56 10.87 -3.95
C GLY A 83 14.03 10.55 -2.56
N THR A 84 13.15 11.41 -2.06
CA THR A 84 12.36 11.13 -0.86
C THR A 84 11.43 9.94 -1.10
N HIS A 85 11.50 8.94 -0.25
CA HIS A 85 10.69 7.72 -0.37
C HIS A 85 10.53 7.03 0.99
N ALA A 86 9.58 6.12 1.06
CA ALA A 86 9.40 5.27 2.24
C ALA A 86 9.09 3.83 1.82
N LEU A 87 9.56 2.89 2.63
CA LEU A 87 9.16 1.50 2.55
C LEU A 87 8.33 1.17 3.78
N ASP A 88 7.08 0.83 3.55
CA ASP A 88 6.12 0.41 4.55
C ASP A 88 6.06 -1.12 4.55
N LEU A 89 6.32 -1.72 5.70
CA LEU A 89 6.34 -3.17 5.92
C LEU A 89 5.27 -3.56 6.94
N GLU A 90 4.38 -4.44 6.54
CA GLU A 90 3.31 -4.98 7.36
C GLU A 90 3.60 -6.46 7.69
N PRO A 91 4.20 -6.77 8.86
CA PRO A 91 4.57 -8.14 9.22
C PRO A 91 3.34 -9.01 9.47
N SER A 92 3.40 -10.27 9.01
CA SER A 92 2.38 -11.29 9.25
C SER A 92 2.81 -12.27 10.34
N ARG A 93 3.98 -12.07 10.95
CA ARG A 93 4.58 -12.94 11.97
C ARG A 93 5.24 -12.09 13.05
N VAL A 94 5.38 -12.70 14.24
CA VAL A 94 6.23 -12.15 15.29
C VAL A 94 7.68 -12.35 14.88
N VAL A 95 8.45 -11.25 14.80
CA VAL A 95 9.88 -11.30 14.49
C VAL A 95 10.64 -10.42 15.49
N PRO A 96 11.60 -10.97 16.22
CA PRO A 96 12.45 -10.19 17.11
C PRO A 96 13.32 -9.19 16.34
N ALA A 97 13.59 -8.05 16.95
CA ALA A 97 14.41 -6.98 16.39
C ALA A 97 15.80 -7.46 15.94
N ASP A 98 16.46 -8.27 16.78
CA ASP A 98 17.79 -8.81 16.49
C ASP A 98 17.80 -9.69 15.23
N THR A 99 16.71 -10.44 14.98
CA THR A 99 16.54 -11.23 13.78
C THR A 99 16.38 -10.35 12.54
N LEU A 100 15.59 -9.27 12.65
CA LEU A 100 15.42 -8.30 11.55
C LEU A 100 16.76 -7.64 11.20
N VAL A 101 17.47 -7.16 12.22
CA VAL A 101 18.79 -6.52 12.05
C VAL A 101 19.80 -7.48 11.43
N LYS A 102 19.93 -8.70 11.97
CA LYS A 102 20.87 -9.71 11.44
C LYS A 102 20.57 -10.04 9.97
N ASN A 103 19.30 -10.21 9.63
CA ASN A 103 18.89 -10.50 8.27
C ASN A 103 19.21 -9.35 7.32
N ALA A 104 18.89 -8.11 7.68
CA ALA A 104 19.17 -6.94 6.85
C ALA A 104 20.68 -6.77 6.61
N ILE A 105 21.49 -6.88 7.66
CA ILE A 105 22.97 -6.80 7.53
C ILE A 105 23.53 -7.92 6.67
N LYS A 106 23.00 -9.15 6.82
CA LYS A 106 23.40 -10.27 5.95
C LYS A 106 23.07 -9.97 4.48
N GLU A 107 21.87 -9.47 4.19
CA GLU A 107 21.48 -9.11 2.83
C GLU A 107 22.39 -8.02 2.23
N MET A 108 22.66 -6.96 2.99
CA MET A 108 23.56 -5.89 2.53
C MET A 108 24.96 -6.44 2.24
N ARG A 109 25.48 -7.36 3.10
CA ARG A 109 26.76 -8.02 2.89
C ARG A 109 26.78 -8.87 1.62
N ASP A 110 25.73 -9.68 1.41
CA ASP A 110 25.59 -10.53 0.22
C ASP A 110 25.53 -9.68 -1.06
N LEU A 111 24.91 -8.50 -0.99
CA LEU A 111 24.82 -7.51 -2.07
C LEU A 111 26.08 -6.65 -2.22
N LYS A 112 27.06 -6.79 -1.34
CA LYS A 112 28.30 -5.98 -1.31
C LYS A 112 28.04 -4.48 -1.15
N VAL A 113 27.01 -4.14 -0.40
CA VAL A 113 26.63 -2.76 -0.09
C VAL A 113 27.27 -2.36 1.22
N GLY A 114 28.29 -1.50 1.12
CA GLY A 114 29.15 -1.13 2.25
C GLY A 114 30.24 -2.17 2.55
N ASP A 115 31.32 -1.71 3.16
CA ASP A 115 32.38 -2.58 3.70
C ASP A 115 32.00 -3.10 5.10
N GLU A 116 32.80 -4.01 5.65
CA GLU A 116 32.55 -4.62 6.96
C GLU A 116 32.55 -3.60 8.11
N SER A 117 33.29 -2.51 8.02
CA SER A 117 33.29 -1.43 9.01
C SER A 117 31.95 -0.69 9.00
N LYS A 118 31.46 -0.32 7.82
CA LYS A 118 30.15 0.29 7.62
C LYS A 118 29.02 -0.63 8.09
N LEU A 119 29.04 -1.90 7.69
CA LEU A 119 28.04 -2.89 8.10
C LEU A 119 27.96 -3.04 9.62
N LYS A 120 29.11 -3.02 10.30
CA LYS A 120 29.17 -3.09 11.76
C LYS A 120 28.59 -1.84 12.43
N THR A 121 28.90 -0.67 11.89
CA THR A 121 28.30 0.60 12.35
C THR A 121 26.79 0.60 12.15
N TRP A 122 26.31 0.27 10.96
CA TRP A 122 24.87 0.20 10.67
C TRP A 122 24.16 -0.84 11.52
N GLN A 123 24.79 -1.99 11.79
CA GLN A 123 24.22 -2.99 12.69
C GLN A 123 23.99 -2.39 14.09
N ALA A 124 24.95 -1.66 14.62
CA ALA A 124 24.84 -1.02 15.93
C ALA A 124 23.73 0.05 15.96
N GLU A 125 23.62 0.88 14.90
CA GLU A 125 22.56 1.89 14.79
C GLU A 125 21.17 1.24 14.60
N MET A 126 21.06 0.24 13.72
CA MET A 126 19.82 -0.49 13.53
C MET A 126 19.31 -1.15 14.83
N THR A 127 20.21 -1.67 15.65
CA THR A 127 19.85 -2.30 16.93
C THR A 127 19.17 -1.32 17.89
N LYS A 128 19.43 -0.01 17.75
CA LYS A 128 18.79 1.02 18.58
C LYS A 128 17.38 1.38 18.09
N VAL A 129 17.14 1.29 16.77
CA VAL A 129 15.94 1.86 16.15
C VAL A 129 14.95 0.81 15.59
N ILE A 130 15.41 -0.41 15.27
CA ILE A 130 14.54 -1.47 14.77
C ILE A 130 13.82 -2.15 15.94
N PRO A 131 12.48 -2.13 15.99
CA PRO A 131 11.71 -2.74 17.08
C PRO A 131 11.43 -4.22 16.83
N ASN A 132 10.99 -4.93 17.89
CA ASN A 132 10.27 -6.19 17.70
C ASN A 132 8.96 -5.93 16.98
N VAL A 133 8.54 -6.87 16.14
CA VAL A 133 7.31 -6.75 15.37
C VAL A 133 6.41 -7.95 15.53
N ARG A 134 5.12 -7.73 15.32
CA ARG A 134 4.07 -8.75 15.37
C ARG A 134 3.01 -8.47 14.28
N PRO A 135 2.14 -9.45 13.99
CA PRO A 135 1.01 -9.22 13.08
C PRO A 135 0.17 -8.01 13.49
N GLY A 136 -0.15 -7.16 12.51
CA GLY A 136 -0.89 -5.91 12.73
C GLY A 136 -0.01 -4.67 12.97
N ASP A 137 1.29 -4.84 13.20
CA ASP A 137 2.22 -3.71 13.20
C ASP A 137 2.48 -3.19 11.78
N GLN A 138 2.99 -1.97 11.73
CA GLN A 138 3.50 -1.32 10.55
C GLN A 138 4.89 -0.79 10.88
N ILE A 139 5.92 -1.19 10.13
CA ILE A 139 7.24 -0.56 10.18
C ILE A 139 7.39 0.30 8.95
N VAL A 140 7.72 1.57 9.14
CA VAL A 140 8.02 2.47 8.02
C VAL A 140 9.48 2.90 8.11
N ILE A 141 10.25 2.62 7.06
CA ILE A 141 11.60 3.13 6.84
C ILE A 141 11.45 4.33 5.91
N PHE A 142 11.62 5.52 6.43
CA PHE A 142 11.48 6.76 5.69
C PHE A 142 12.83 7.39 5.40
N CYS A 143 13.14 7.56 4.13
CA CYS A 143 14.32 8.24 3.62
C CYS A 143 13.95 9.68 3.27
N SER A 144 14.41 10.63 4.08
CA SER A 144 14.11 12.06 3.90
C SER A 144 14.97 12.69 2.80
N ASP A 145 14.58 13.88 2.36
CA ASP A 145 15.36 14.73 1.45
C ASP A 145 16.68 15.22 2.06
N THR A 146 16.79 15.18 3.39
CA THR A 146 18.02 15.50 4.14
C THR A 146 18.95 14.29 4.29
N ASN A 147 18.71 13.20 3.56
CA ASN A 147 19.48 11.95 3.59
C ASN A 147 19.52 11.25 4.96
N ARG A 148 18.58 11.54 5.86
CA ARG A 148 18.39 10.80 7.11
C ARG A 148 17.41 9.66 6.90
N THR A 149 17.64 8.57 7.60
CA THR A 149 16.73 7.43 7.61
C THR A 149 16.01 7.36 8.95
N LEU A 150 14.70 7.63 8.93
CA LEU A 150 13.87 7.56 10.12
C LEU A 150 13.07 6.25 10.11
N VAL A 151 12.92 5.65 11.28
CA VAL A 151 12.17 4.41 11.46
C VAL A 151 10.97 4.67 12.37
N TYR A 152 9.82 4.11 11.96
CA TYR A 152 8.59 4.22 12.71
C TYR A 152 8.01 2.83 12.96
N LEU A 153 7.46 2.65 14.15
CA LEU A 153 6.56 1.54 14.47
C LEU A 153 5.15 2.11 14.66
N ASN A 154 4.24 1.71 13.77
CA ASN A 154 2.91 2.29 13.71
C ASN A 154 3.01 3.82 13.49
N ASP A 155 2.45 4.65 14.36
CA ASP A 155 2.52 6.11 14.25
C ASP A 155 3.63 6.74 15.10
N SER A 156 4.51 5.92 15.72
CA SER A 156 5.54 6.38 16.64
C SER A 156 6.94 6.23 16.05
N SER A 157 7.75 7.30 16.09
CA SER A 157 9.16 7.21 15.73
C SER A 157 9.91 6.33 16.75
N THR A 158 10.69 5.40 16.24
CA THR A 158 11.60 4.56 17.05
C THR A 158 13.04 5.09 17.05
N GLY A 159 13.34 5.99 16.10
CA GLY A 159 14.65 6.65 16.00
C GLY A 159 15.06 6.90 14.56
N GLU A 160 16.31 7.35 14.41
CA GLU A 160 16.90 7.65 13.10
C GLU A 160 18.34 7.11 13.00
N VAL A 161 18.79 6.88 11.78
CA VAL A 161 20.18 6.62 11.43
C VAL A 161 20.67 7.81 10.60
N ASP A 162 21.60 8.57 11.18
CA ASP A 162 22.17 9.78 10.57
C ASP A 162 23.45 9.45 9.79
N ASP A 163 23.31 8.59 8.78
CA ASP A 163 24.36 8.30 7.79
C ASP A 163 23.70 8.37 6.40
N PRO A 164 24.08 9.34 5.56
CA PRO A 164 23.49 9.52 4.22
C PRO A 164 23.59 8.30 3.32
N SER A 165 24.55 7.40 3.58
CA SER A 165 24.71 6.16 2.82
C SER A 165 23.83 5.01 3.33
N PHE A 166 23.19 5.17 4.49
CA PHE A 166 22.39 4.11 5.08
C PHE A 166 21.06 3.90 4.35
N CYS A 167 20.35 4.98 3.96
CA CYS A 167 19.09 4.85 3.25
C CYS A 167 19.22 4.01 1.96
N PRO A 168 20.10 4.32 1.00
CA PRO A 168 20.25 3.47 -0.17
C PRO A 168 20.72 2.05 0.19
N ALA A 169 21.49 1.89 1.26
CA ALA A 169 21.94 0.58 1.71
C ALA A 169 20.80 -0.29 2.23
N ILE A 170 19.95 0.22 3.14
CA ILE A 170 18.83 -0.55 3.65
C ILE A 170 17.78 -0.83 2.57
N MET A 171 17.50 0.12 1.69
CA MET A 171 16.59 -0.07 0.56
C MET A 171 17.09 -1.11 -0.44
N SER A 172 18.40 -1.30 -0.54
CA SER A 172 18.99 -2.31 -1.43
C SER A 172 18.52 -3.73 -1.12
N VAL A 173 18.17 -4.03 0.12
CA VAL A 173 17.61 -5.33 0.53
C VAL A 173 16.45 -5.74 -0.37
N TRP A 174 15.58 -4.79 -0.75
CA TRP A 174 14.40 -5.05 -1.59
C TRP A 174 14.55 -4.58 -3.03
N LEU A 175 15.31 -3.52 -3.28
CA LEU A 175 15.29 -2.79 -4.56
C LEU A 175 16.55 -2.98 -5.41
N HIS A 176 17.62 -3.56 -4.87
CA HIS A 176 18.84 -3.81 -5.62
C HIS A 176 18.59 -4.79 -6.79
N PRO A 177 19.17 -4.58 -7.98
CA PRO A 177 19.00 -5.49 -9.12
C PRO A 177 19.36 -6.94 -8.81
N GLN A 178 20.30 -7.18 -7.90
CA GLN A 178 20.77 -8.52 -7.51
C GLN A 178 20.17 -8.99 -6.18
N THR A 179 19.13 -8.33 -5.64
CA THR A 179 18.47 -8.83 -4.44
C THR A 179 17.94 -10.25 -4.67
N LYS A 180 17.97 -11.09 -3.65
CA LYS A 180 17.34 -12.42 -3.72
C LYS A 180 15.80 -12.35 -3.74
N HIS A 181 15.23 -11.20 -3.43
CA HIS A 181 13.78 -10.94 -3.39
C HIS A 181 13.24 -10.44 -4.74
N GLN A 182 13.61 -11.08 -5.86
CA GLN A 182 13.28 -10.59 -7.21
C GLN A 182 11.77 -10.39 -7.46
N ALA A 183 10.92 -11.29 -6.98
CA ALA A 183 9.46 -11.15 -7.12
C ALA A 183 8.95 -9.91 -6.37
N MET A 184 9.44 -9.68 -5.15
CA MET A 184 9.13 -8.47 -4.37
C MET A 184 9.61 -7.22 -5.08
N ARG A 185 10.86 -7.21 -5.55
CA ARG A 185 11.43 -6.08 -6.29
C ARG A 185 10.58 -5.70 -7.50
N LYS A 186 10.20 -6.67 -8.33
CA LYS A 186 9.34 -6.45 -9.50
C LYS A 186 7.99 -5.82 -9.09
N SER A 187 7.38 -6.33 -8.04
CA SER A 187 6.10 -5.82 -7.54
C SER A 187 6.23 -4.39 -7.01
N LEU A 188 7.29 -4.09 -6.24
CA LEU A 188 7.53 -2.76 -5.68
C LEU A 188 7.86 -1.73 -6.78
N LEU A 189 8.58 -2.14 -7.83
CA LEU A 189 9.00 -1.27 -8.93
C LEU A 189 8.03 -1.29 -10.12
N ARG A 190 6.93 -2.07 -10.06
CA ARG A 190 5.94 -2.23 -11.16
C ARG A 190 6.57 -2.70 -12.47
N GLN A 191 7.48 -3.68 -12.41
CA GLN A 191 8.22 -4.26 -13.54
C GLN A 191 7.72 -5.66 -13.90
#